data_fef6f55a938985957f5f0ab92a4012e8
#
_entry.id   fef6f55a938985957f5f0ab92a4012e8
#
_cell.length_a   1.000
_cell.length_b   1.000
_cell.length_c   1.000
_cell.angle_alpha   90.00
_cell.angle_beta   90.00
_cell.angle_gamma   90.00
#
_symmetry.space_group_name_H-M   'P 1'
#
loop_
_entity.id
_entity.type
_entity.pdbx_description
1 polymer ?
#
loop_
_entity_poly.entity_id
_entity_poly.type
_entity_poly.pdbx_seq_one_letter_code
_entity_poly.pdbx_strand_id
1 'polypeptide(L)'
;VGGDGPQLARVVYITSVVQGPTETAIQYVAENGIKPIPNEDIESFASQLGISRNALTHTHWEVKQADLFKFLLMNQQKAEPTSQVFSLEAIHQPQPSLVSIMMPFAAEFDPVYAAIQSAVNSLGLKPMRADNFWEHHYVIQDIVNLIARARVVICDLSSRNPNVFYEAGIAHALGKEVILIAQSQDDVPFDLR
;
A
#
# COMPACT_ATOMS: atom_id res chain seq x y z
N VAL A 1 -14.97 11.68 -32.61
CA VAL A 1 -16.14 12.16 -31.86
C VAL A 1 -15.67 12.46 -30.48
N GLY A 2 -15.34 13.75 -30.19
CA GLY A 2 -14.87 14.21 -28.90
C GLY A 2 -16.02 14.17 -27.91
N GLY A 3 -15.93 13.28 -26.94
CA GLY A 3 -16.78 13.26 -25.77
C GLY A 3 -15.94 13.71 -24.56
N ASP A 4 -16.48 14.66 -23.78
CA ASP A 4 -15.87 15.23 -22.57
C ASP A 4 -15.78 14.25 -21.37
N GLY A 5 -15.62 12.95 -21.62
CA GLY A 5 -15.45 11.93 -20.58
C GLY A 5 -13.99 11.49 -20.44
N PRO A 6 -13.62 10.89 -19.26
CA PRO A 6 -12.28 10.35 -19.10
C PRO A 6 -11.97 9.32 -20.17
N GLN A 7 -10.86 9.49 -20.87
CA GLN A 7 -10.42 8.52 -21.89
C GLN A 7 -9.87 7.29 -21.18
N LEU A 8 -10.43 6.12 -21.51
CA LEU A 8 -10.11 4.85 -20.86
C LEU A 8 -9.62 3.83 -21.87
N ALA A 9 -8.50 3.20 -21.61
CA ALA A 9 -8.03 2.03 -22.33
C ALA A 9 -8.75 0.77 -21.84
N ARG A 10 -9.00 -0.17 -22.75
CA ARG A 10 -9.64 -1.46 -22.45
C ARG A 10 -8.81 -2.60 -23.02
N VAL A 11 -8.74 -3.70 -22.30
CA VAL A 11 -8.22 -4.96 -22.84
C VAL A 11 -9.32 -5.64 -23.63
N VAL A 12 -9.00 -6.07 -24.83
CA VAL A 12 -9.97 -6.69 -25.74
C VAL A 12 -9.36 -7.92 -26.39
N TYR A 13 -10.21 -8.89 -26.74
CA TYR A 13 -9.85 -10.00 -27.62
C TYR A 13 -10.24 -9.67 -29.05
N ILE A 14 -9.26 -9.66 -29.95
CA ILE A 14 -9.53 -9.52 -31.37
C ILE A 14 -10.10 -10.84 -31.89
N THR A 15 -11.33 -10.79 -32.40
CA THR A 15 -12.03 -11.95 -32.90
C THR A 15 -11.91 -12.10 -34.42
N SER A 16 -11.70 -10.99 -35.13
CA SER A 16 -11.54 -11.00 -36.59
C SER A 16 -10.78 -9.76 -37.08
N VAL A 17 -9.96 -9.94 -38.08
CA VAL A 17 -9.31 -8.86 -38.82
C VAL A 17 -9.61 -9.07 -40.31
N VAL A 18 -10.32 -8.11 -40.93
CA VAL A 18 -10.66 -8.16 -42.35
C VAL A 18 -9.97 -6.98 -43.03
N GLN A 19 -9.08 -7.30 -43.96
CA GLN A 19 -8.35 -6.31 -44.73
C GLN A 19 -9.12 -5.97 -46.01
N GLY A 20 -9.58 -4.73 -46.15
CA GLY A 20 -10.15 -4.18 -47.35
C GLY A 20 -9.10 -3.43 -48.18
N PRO A 21 -9.48 -2.93 -49.39
CA PRO A 21 -8.55 -2.21 -50.25
C PRO A 21 -8.03 -0.90 -49.67
N THR A 22 -8.80 -0.22 -48.83
CA THR A 22 -8.50 1.10 -48.27
C THR A 22 -8.62 1.15 -46.75
N GLU A 23 -9.19 0.12 -46.15
CA GLU A 23 -9.44 0.08 -44.71
C GLU A 23 -9.27 -1.33 -44.16
N THR A 24 -8.98 -1.42 -42.85
CA THR A 24 -8.94 -2.68 -42.13
C THR A 24 -10.00 -2.66 -41.02
N ALA A 25 -10.92 -3.61 -41.08
CA ALA A 25 -11.94 -3.79 -40.03
C ALA A 25 -11.44 -4.76 -38.96
N ILE A 26 -11.47 -4.34 -37.72
CA ILE A 26 -11.09 -5.16 -36.55
C ILE A 26 -12.34 -5.37 -35.69
N GLN A 27 -12.73 -6.62 -35.52
CA GLN A 27 -13.78 -7.00 -34.59
C GLN A 27 -13.14 -7.47 -33.28
N TYR A 28 -13.72 -7.06 -32.17
CA TYR A 28 -13.20 -7.40 -30.85
C TYR A 28 -14.30 -7.56 -29.81
N VAL A 29 -14.00 -8.27 -28.75
CA VAL A 29 -14.83 -8.43 -27.56
C VAL A 29 -14.03 -7.90 -26.36
N ALA A 30 -14.66 -7.03 -25.57
CA ALA A 30 -14.00 -6.49 -24.37
C ALA A 30 -13.86 -7.57 -23.28
N GLU A 31 -12.70 -7.60 -22.65
CA GLU A 31 -12.45 -8.42 -21.45
C GLU A 31 -13.10 -7.76 -20.23
N ASN A 32 -14.23 -8.30 -19.79
CA ASN A 32 -15.03 -7.72 -18.70
C ASN A 32 -14.42 -7.95 -17.31
N GLY A 33 -13.48 -8.87 -17.18
CA GLY A 33 -12.79 -9.15 -15.92
C GLY A 33 -11.71 -8.11 -15.58
N ILE A 34 -11.31 -7.27 -16.54
CA ILE A 34 -10.28 -6.25 -16.37
C ILE A 34 -10.94 -4.87 -16.38
N LYS A 35 -10.72 -4.10 -15.30
CA LYS A 35 -11.21 -2.72 -15.22
C LYS A 35 -10.55 -1.86 -16.31
N PRO A 36 -11.29 -0.93 -16.92
CA PRO A 36 -10.70 0.05 -17.83
C PRO A 36 -9.60 0.86 -17.15
N ILE A 37 -8.53 1.12 -17.87
CA ILE A 37 -7.33 1.81 -17.40
C ILE A 37 -7.39 3.26 -17.87
N PRO A 38 -7.24 4.27 -16.99
CA PRO A 38 -7.13 5.66 -17.41
C PRO A 38 -5.98 5.87 -18.40
N ASN A 39 -6.18 6.69 -19.44
CA ASN A 39 -5.13 6.95 -20.42
C ASN A 39 -3.90 7.62 -19.80
N GLU A 40 -4.07 8.43 -18.78
CA GLU A 40 -2.97 9.04 -18.01
C GLU A 40 -2.04 7.98 -17.38
N ASP A 41 -2.59 6.86 -16.92
CA ASP A 41 -1.79 5.75 -16.40
C ASP A 41 -0.99 5.09 -17.54
N ILE A 42 -1.60 4.93 -18.73
CA ILE A 42 -0.91 4.41 -19.92
C ILE A 42 0.20 5.37 -20.38
N GLU A 43 -0.03 6.68 -20.33
CA GLU A 43 0.97 7.70 -20.67
C GLU A 43 2.23 7.58 -19.79
N SER A 44 2.06 7.31 -18.50
CA SER A 44 3.18 7.17 -17.56
C SER A 44 4.12 6.02 -17.94
N PHE A 45 3.61 5.02 -18.67
CA PHE A 45 4.34 3.83 -19.11
C PHE A 45 4.56 3.77 -20.63
N ALA A 46 4.15 4.81 -21.37
CA ALA A 46 4.15 4.80 -22.82
C ALA A 46 5.50 4.40 -23.43
N SER A 47 6.60 4.91 -22.90
CA SER A 47 7.96 4.57 -23.37
C SER A 47 8.30 3.09 -23.20
N GLN A 48 7.87 2.46 -22.12
CA GLN A 48 8.13 1.05 -21.82
C GLN A 48 7.29 0.13 -22.73
N LEU A 49 6.11 0.60 -23.15
CA LEU A 49 5.22 -0.08 -24.07
C LEU A 49 5.56 0.22 -25.54
N GLY A 50 6.58 1.06 -25.81
CA GLY A 50 6.92 1.49 -27.16
C GLY A 50 5.85 2.39 -27.79
N ILE A 51 5.04 3.07 -26.98
CA ILE A 51 3.99 4.00 -27.44
C ILE A 51 4.60 5.40 -27.53
N SER A 52 4.53 6.02 -28.71
CA SER A 52 4.96 7.41 -28.88
C SER A 52 3.90 8.38 -28.34
N ARG A 53 4.32 9.56 -27.85
CA ARG A 53 3.36 10.58 -27.36
C ARG A 53 2.32 10.97 -28.41
N ASN A 54 2.70 11.00 -29.70
CA ASN A 54 1.77 11.29 -30.77
C ASN A 54 0.73 10.20 -30.98
N ALA A 55 1.02 8.97 -30.56
CA ALA A 55 0.12 7.84 -30.67
C ALA A 55 -1.15 7.99 -29.81
N LEU A 56 -1.07 8.76 -28.73
CA LEU A 56 -2.21 9.00 -27.83
C LEU A 56 -3.10 10.18 -28.27
N THR A 57 -2.68 10.96 -29.26
CA THR A 57 -3.40 12.15 -29.74
C THR A 57 -4.22 11.93 -31.00
N HIS A 58 -4.05 10.80 -31.68
CA HIS A 58 -4.72 10.49 -32.96
C HIS A 58 -5.32 9.08 -32.91
N THR A 59 -6.46 8.93 -33.60
CA THR A 59 -7.05 7.60 -33.79
C THR A 59 -6.19 6.81 -34.76
N HIS A 60 -5.41 5.88 -34.27
CA HIS A 60 -4.62 4.94 -35.08
C HIS A 60 -4.51 3.61 -34.35
N TRP A 61 -4.04 2.62 -35.04
CA TRP A 61 -3.69 1.33 -34.44
C TRP A 61 -2.26 0.95 -34.87
N GLU A 62 -1.56 0.29 -33.98
CA GLU A 62 -0.21 -0.16 -34.20
C GLU A 62 0.05 -1.47 -33.45
N VAL A 63 0.77 -2.39 -34.08
CA VAL A 63 1.22 -3.60 -33.40
C VAL A 63 2.56 -3.32 -32.74
N LYS A 64 2.62 -3.53 -31.42
CA LYS A 64 3.85 -3.40 -30.62
C LYS A 64 4.38 -4.76 -30.23
N GLN A 65 5.71 -4.89 -30.16
CA GLN A 65 6.37 -6.10 -29.63
C GLN A 65 6.49 -6.05 -28.09
N ALA A 66 5.61 -5.34 -27.42
CA ALA A 66 5.57 -5.27 -25.97
C ALA A 66 4.63 -6.36 -25.42
N ASP A 67 5.11 -7.13 -24.47
CA ASP A 67 4.27 -8.06 -23.73
C ASP A 67 3.45 -7.28 -22.68
N LEU A 68 2.28 -6.79 -23.12
CA LEU A 68 1.38 -6.02 -22.27
C LEU A 68 0.93 -6.81 -21.04
N PHE A 69 0.76 -8.13 -21.16
CA PHE A 69 0.32 -8.96 -20.05
C PHE A 69 1.41 -9.05 -18.96
N LYS A 70 2.64 -9.32 -19.38
CA LYS A 70 3.80 -9.29 -18.46
C LYS A 70 3.97 -7.93 -17.82
N PHE A 71 3.82 -6.85 -18.62
CA PHE A 71 3.89 -5.48 -18.12
C PHE A 71 2.81 -5.21 -17.06
N LEU A 72 1.54 -5.54 -17.32
CA LEU A 72 0.44 -5.36 -16.38
C LEU A 72 0.65 -6.18 -15.09
N LEU A 73 1.14 -7.43 -15.19
CA LEU A 73 1.46 -8.24 -14.03
C LEU A 73 2.59 -7.64 -13.18
N MET A 74 3.62 -7.08 -13.82
CA MET A 74 4.75 -6.46 -13.11
C MET A 74 4.37 -5.12 -12.46
N ASN A 75 3.40 -4.42 -13.05
CA ASN A 75 2.91 -3.12 -12.58
C ASN A 75 1.51 -3.20 -11.96
N GLN A 76 0.99 -4.41 -11.68
CA GLN A 76 -0.18 -4.52 -10.83
C GLN A 76 0.17 -3.86 -9.50
N GLN A 77 -0.33 -2.64 -9.31
CA GLN A 77 -0.40 -2.06 -7.98
C GLN A 77 -1.16 -3.07 -7.13
N LYS A 78 -0.49 -3.62 -6.13
CA LYS A 78 -1.18 -4.42 -5.11
C LYS A 78 -2.37 -3.57 -4.71
N ALA A 79 -3.58 -4.12 -4.82
CA ALA A 79 -4.77 -3.43 -4.34
C ALA A 79 -4.46 -3.02 -2.89
N GLU A 80 -4.29 -1.72 -2.68
CA GLU A 80 -3.95 -1.23 -1.36
C GLU A 80 -5.12 -1.47 -0.44
N PRO A 81 -4.88 -1.91 0.78
CA PRO A 81 -5.94 -2.03 1.75
C PRO A 81 -6.57 -0.65 1.92
N THR A 82 -7.88 -0.55 1.69
CA THR A 82 -8.64 0.69 1.92
C THR A 82 -9.37 0.59 3.23
N SER A 83 -9.32 1.65 4.03
CA SER A 83 -10.08 1.77 5.27
C SER A 83 -11.01 2.98 5.17
N GLN A 84 -12.22 2.85 5.75
CA GLN A 84 -13.17 3.96 5.89
C GLN A 84 -12.96 4.75 7.18
N VAL A 85 -12.15 4.23 8.10
CA VAL A 85 -11.95 4.79 9.45
C VAL A 85 -10.73 5.70 9.49
N PHE A 86 -9.68 5.37 8.70
CA PHE A 86 -8.42 6.12 8.66
C PHE A 86 -7.78 6.06 7.28
N SER A 87 -6.97 7.07 6.94
CA SER A 87 -6.19 7.09 5.70
C SER A 87 -4.94 6.22 5.81
N LEU A 88 -4.57 5.54 4.71
CA LEU A 88 -3.36 4.73 4.60
C LEU A 88 -2.27 5.39 3.74
N GLU A 89 -2.39 6.67 3.42
CA GLU A 89 -1.40 7.40 2.59
C GLU A 89 0.03 7.37 3.16
N ALA A 90 0.16 7.25 4.48
CA ALA A 90 1.45 7.16 5.15
C ALA A 90 2.27 5.90 4.80
N ILE A 91 1.64 4.86 4.21
CA ILE A 91 2.33 3.65 3.74
C ILE A 91 3.39 3.98 2.68
N HIS A 92 3.15 5.02 1.87
CA HIS A 92 4.08 5.47 0.83
C HIS A 92 5.25 6.30 1.34
N GLN A 93 5.31 6.56 2.64
CA GLN A 93 6.35 7.40 3.27
C GLN A 93 7.14 6.61 4.33
N PRO A 94 7.76 5.47 3.99
CA PRO A 94 8.48 4.67 4.96
C PRO A 94 9.68 5.43 5.53
N GLN A 95 9.90 5.25 6.82
CA GLN A 95 11.06 5.79 7.53
C GLN A 95 11.94 4.61 7.99
N PRO A 96 13.00 4.27 7.26
CA PRO A 96 13.80 3.06 7.51
C PRO A 96 14.49 3.00 8.88
N SER A 97 14.65 4.13 9.54
CA SER A 97 15.23 4.21 10.88
C SER A 97 14.19 4.19 12.00
N LEU A 98 12.88 4.28 11.67
CA LEU A 98 11.83 4.41 12.66
C LEU A 98 11.41 3.04 13.22
N VAL A 99 11.35 2.94 14.55
CA VAL A 99 10.74 1.82 15.26
C VAL A 99 9.58 2.38 16.07
N SER A 100 8.35 1.94 15.76
CA SER A 100 7.17 2.34 16.53
C SER A 100 6.97 1.39 17.72
N ILE A 101 6.60 1.96 18.87
CA ILE A 101 6.41 1.23 20.12
C ILE A 101 4.97 1.42 20.57
N MET A 102 4.23 0.31 20.57
CA MET A 102 2.83 0.21 21.01
C MET A 102 2.83 -0.49 22.36
N MET A 103 2.52 0.26 23.44
CA MET A 103 2.57 -0.24 24.80
C MET A 103 1.65 0.55 25.73
N PRO A 104 1.28 -0.01 26.88
CA PRO A 104 0.54 0.74 27.90
C PRO A 104 1.30 2.00 28.34
N PHE A 105 0.57 3.10 28.62
CA PHE A 105 1.18 4.39 29.00
C PHE A 105 1.28 4.59 30.53
N ALA A 106 0.84 3.62 31.32
CA ALA A 106 0.93 3.73 32.79
C ALA A 106 2.41 3.78 33.24
N ALA A 107 2.71 4.57 34.27
CA ALA A 107 4.06 4.84 34.75
C ALA A 107 4.84 3.57 35.12
N GLU A 108 4.15 2.48 35.49
CA GLU A 108 4.76 1.19 35.77
C GLU A 108 5.49 0.58 34.55
N PHE A 109 5.14 1.00 33.33
CA PHE A 109 5.79 0.56 32.09
C PHE A 109 6.95 1.45 31.63
N ASP A 110 7.22 2.57 32.31
CA ASP A 110 8.33 3.47 31.96
C ASP A 110 9.70 2.78 31.98
N PRO A 111 10.01 1.87 32.93
CA PRO A 111 11.27 1.12 32.90
C PRO A 111 11.39 0.22 31.63
N VAL A 112 10.28 -0.40 31.20
CA VAL A 112 10.24 -1.23 29.99
C VAL A 112 10.47 -0.36 28.77
N TYR A 113 9.79 0.80 28.69
CA TYR A 113 9.99 1.76 27.62
C TYR A 113 11.45 2.22 27.53
N ALA A 114 12.05 2.58 28.66
CA ALA A 114 13.46 2.99 28.70
C ALA A 114 14.41 1.89 28.21
N ALA A 115 14.14 0.63 28.56
CA ALA A 115 14.92 -0.51 28.09
C ALA A 115 14.79 -0.69 26.55
N ILE A 116 13.57 -0.61 26.02
CA ILE A 116 13.30 -0.67 24.57
C ILE A 116 14.03 0.48 23.86
N GLN A 117 13.89 1.72 24.36
CA GLN A 117 14.56 2.89 23.79
C GLN A 117 16.09 2.70 23.75
N SER A 118 16.67 2.20 24.82
CA SER A 118 18.12 1.94 24.90
C SER A 118 18.55 0.92 23.85
N ALA A 119 17.82 -0.19 23.72
CA ALA A 119 18.11 -1.23 22.76
C ALA A 119 17.97 -0.73 21.31
N VAL A 120 16.90 -0.01 20.98
CA VAL A 120 16.65 0.53 19.64
C VAL A 120 17.71 1.58 19.27
N ASN A 121 18.05 2.49 20.20
CA ASN A 121 19.06 3.51 19.99
C ASN A 121 20.47 2.90 19.77
N SER A 122 20.80 1.81 20.47
CA SER A 122 22.07 1.11 20.28
C SER A 122 22.28 0.55 18.86
N LEU A 123 21.19 0.34 18.15
CA LEU A 123 21.18 -0.10 16.74
C LEU A 123 21.18 1.07 15.75
N GLY A 124 21.26 2.32 16.21
CA GLY A 124 21.18 3.50 15.37
C GLY A 124 19.78 3.78 14.82
N LEU A 125 18.75 3.15 15.40
CA LEU A 125 17.35 3.34 15.06
C LEU A 125 16.69 4.37 15.98
N LYS A 126 15.51 4.86 15.57
CA LYS A 126 14.75 5.90 16.31
C LYS A 126 13.50 5.30 16.94
N PRO A 127 13.46 5.08 18.25
CA PRO A 127 12.27 4.62 18.93
C PRO A 127 11.23 5.75 19.05
N MET A 128 9.96 5.42 18.86
CA MET A 128 8.88 6.38 18.93
C MET A 128 7.62 5.73 19.48
N ARG A 129 7.07 6.30 20.57
CA ARG A 129 5.81 5.90 21.19
C ARG A 129 4.73 6.93 20.85
N ALA A 130 3.47 6.53 20.72
CA ALA A 130 2.40 7.37 20.24
C ALA A 130 2.11 8.60 21.11
N ASP A 131 2.30 8.50 22.43
CA ASP A 131 2.09 9.60 23.35
C ASP A 131 3.06 10.78 23.19
N ASN A 132 4.14 10.60 22.45
CA ASN A 132 5.09 11.69 22.14
C ASN A 132 4.54 12.72 21.12
N PHE A 133 3.32 12.53 20.55
CA PHE A 133 2.78 13.32 19.45
C PHE A 133 1.40 13.91 19.68
N TRP A 134 0.79 13.70 20.85
CA TRP A 134 -0.59 14.11 21.05
C TRP A 134 -0.75 15.64 21.14
N GLU A 135 -0.82 16.25 19.96
CA GLU A 135 -1.28 17.64 19.80
C GLU A 135 -2.71 17.75 19.23
N HIS A 136 -3.36 16.68 18.75
CA HIS A 136 -4.63 16.74 18.04
C HIS A 136 -5.65 15.65 18.40
N HIS A 137 -6.93 15.93 18.11
CA HIS A 137 -8.10 15.11 18.44
C HIS A 137 -8.29 13.79 17.65
N TYR A 138 -7.37 13.42 16.75
CA TYR A 138 -7.48 12.22 15.91
C TYR A 138 -6.39 11.18 16.23
N VAL A 139 -6.45 10.68 17.45
CA VAL A 139 -5.45 9.72 17.99
C VAL A 139 -5.23 8.51 17.08
N ILE A 140 -6.29 7.94 16.52
CA ILE A 140 -6.16 6.71 15.69
C ILE A 140 -5.41 6.95 14.37
N GLN A 141 -5.58 8.10 13.71
CA GLN A 141 -4.87 8.40 12.48
C GLN A 141 -3.37 8.56 12.72
N ASP A 142 -2.97 9.19 13.82
CA ASP A 142 -1.57 9.38 14.16
C ASP A 142 -0.88 8.05 14.48
N ILE A 143 -1.58 7.15 15.19
CA ILE A 143 -1.12 5.79 15.46
C ILE A 143 -0.93 5.00 14.16
N VAL A 144 -1.92 5.02 13.27
CA VAL A 144 -1.84 4.33 11.98
C VAL A 144 -0.70 4.88 11.13
N ASN A 145 -0.51 6.21 11.10
CA ASN A 145 0.59 6.84 10.38
C ASN A 145 1.95 6.43 10.95
N LEU A 146 2.06 6.34 12.28
CA LEU A 146 3.28 5.90 12.96
C LEU A 146 3.61 4.44 12.60
N ILE A 147 2.63 3.54 12.70
CA ILE A 147 2.76 2.13 12.31
C ILE A 147 3.13 2.02 10.82
N ALA A 148 2.40 2.73 9.94
CA ALA A 148 2.59 2.67 8.49
C ALA A 148 4.00 3.12 8.06
N ARG A 149 4.57 4.13 8.72
CA ARG A 149 5.92 4.65 8.43
C ARG A 149 7.03 3.80 9.04
N ALA A 150 6.76 3.09 10.12
CA ALA A 150 7.78 2.35 10.86
C ALA A 150 8.38 1.20 10.03
N ARG A 151 9.68 0.96 10.24
CA ARG A 151 10.38 -0.22 9.76
C ARG A 151 9.95 -1.47 10.53
N VAL A 152 9.89 -1.35 11.87
CA VAL A 152 9.52 -2.41 12.80
C VAL A 152 8.55 -1.83 13.80
N VAL A 153 7.60 -2.64 14.25
CA VAL A 153 6.64 -2.31 15.29
C VAL A 153 6.89 -3.21 16.51
N ILE A 154 7.13 -2.63 17.66
CA ILE A 154 7.24 -3.37 18.91
C ILE A 154 5.93 -3.20 19.69
N CYS A 155 5.27 -4.31 20.03
CA CYS A 155 4.01 -4.30 20.79
C CYS A 155 4.22 -4.99 22.15
N ASP A 156 4.05 -4.25 23.23
CA ASP A 156 4.06 -4.79 24.61
C ASP A 156 2.64 -5.19 25.00
N LEU A 157 2.38 -6.49 25.00
CA LEU A 157 1.08 -7.09 25.30
C LEU A 157 0.78 -7.18 26.81
N SER A 158 1.70 -6.72 27.65
CA SER A 158 1.56 -6.79 29.11
C SER A 158 0.26 -6.15 29.58
N SER A 159 -0.33 -6.73 30.60
CA SER A 159 -1.63 -6.34 31.17
C SER A 159 -2.80 -6.45 30.20
N ARG A 160 -2.63 -7.14 29.07
CA ARG A 160 -3.68 -7.35 28.05
C ARG A 160 -4.37 -6.05 27.60
N ASN A 161 -3.58 -4.99 27.38
CA ASN A 161 -4.13 -3.71 26.96
C ASN A 161 -4.85 -3.83 25.60
N PRO A 162 -6.16 -3.56 25.52
CA PRO A 162 -6.93 -3.76 24.29
C PRO A 162 -6.47 -2.86 23.14
N ASN A 163 -5.94 -1.67 23.42
CA ASN A 163 -5.45 -0.76 22.40
C ASN A 163 -4.20 -1.34 21.71
N VAL A 164 -3.29 -1.92 22.49
CA VAL A 164 -2.08 -2.55 21.92
C VAL A 164 -2.43 -3.73 21.03
N PHE A 165 -3.45 -4.53 21.38
CA PHE A 165 -3.91 -5.61 20.49
C PHE A 165 -4.50 -5.08 19.19
N TYR A 166 -5.26 -3.99 19.24
CA TYR A 166 -5.80 -3.35 18.04
C TYR A 166 -4.69 -2.81 17.13
N GLU A 167 -3.68 -2.17 17.73
CA GLU A 167 -2.50 -1.64 17.06
C GLU A 167 -1.64 -2.74 16.43
N ALA A 168 -1.43 -3.84 17.16
CA ALA A 168 -0.74 -5.02 16.65
C ALA A 168 -1.48 -5.64 15.45
N GLY A 169 -2.82 -5.73 15.52
CA GLY A 169 -3.66 -6.18 14.42
C GLY A 169 -3.53 -5.30 13.18
N ILE A 170 -3.51 -3.98 13.34
CA ILE A 170 -3.26 -3.02 12.25
C ILE A 170 -1.86 -3.25 11.66
N ALA A 171 -0.83 -3.39 12.51
CA ALA A 171 0.54 -3.61 12.05
C ALA A 171 0.67 -4.90 11.23
N HIS A 172 0.06 -6.00 11.68
CA HIS A 172 0.01 -7.26 10.95
C HIS A 172 -0.73 -7.11 9.59
N ALA A 173 -1.89 -6.44 9.59
CA ALA A 173 -2.67 -6.20 8.37
C ALA A 173 -1.92 -5.35 7.34
N LEU A 174 -1.07 -4.42 7.79
CA LEU A 174 -0.20 -3.61 6.95
C LEU A 174 1.09 -4.34 6.53
N GLY A 175 1.26 -5.61 6.91
CA GLY A 175 2.44 -6.42 6.59
C GLY A 175 3.72 -5.92 7.23
N LYS A 176 3.63 -5.28 8.40
CA LYS A 176 4.80 -4.82 9.16
C LYS A 176 5.51 -5.97 9.85
N GLU A 177 6.82 -5.83 10.03
CA GLU A 177 7.56 -6.67 10.94
C GLU A 177 7.19 -6.30 12.38
N VAL A 178 6.56 -7.23 13.11
CA VAL A 178 6.05 -7.00 14.46
C VAL A 178 6.80 -7.85 15.46
N ILE A 179 7.33 -7.22 16.51
CA ILE A 179 7.93 -7.88 17.67
C ILE A 179 6.93 -7.78 18.82
N LEU A 180 6.41 -8.92 19.25
CA LEU A 180 5.53 -9.00 20.41
C LEU A 180 6.37 -9.29 21.65
N ILE A 181 6.18 -8.50 22.69
CA ILE A 181 6.78 -8.71 24.02
C ILE A 181 5.69 -8.75 25.08
N ALA A 182 5.94 -9.39 26.18
CA ALA A 182 5.06 -9.43 27.34
C ALA A 182 5.86 -9.77 28.61
N GLN A 183 5.42 -9.25 29.75
CA GLN A 183 6.02 -9.57 31.04
C GLN A 183 5.54 -10.95 31.59
N SER A 184 4.38 -11.41 31.12
CA SER A 184 3.84 -12.73 31.46
C SER A 184 3.36 -13.45 30.18
N GLN A 185 3.58 -14.76 30.17
CA GLN A 185 3.03 -15.61 29.10
C GLN A 185 1.50 -15.60 29.08
N ASP A 186 0.88 -15.35 30.23
CA ASP A 186 -0.58 -15.25 30.33
C ASP A 186 -1.15 -14.02 29.63
N ASP A 187 -0.35 -12.99 29.41
CA ASP A 187 -0.76 -11.79 28.68
C ASP A 187 -0.86 -12.04 27.17
N VAL A 188 -0.22 -13.09 26.68
CA VAL A 188 -0.24 -13.42 25.24
C VAL A 188 -1.45 -14.30 24.93
N PRO A 189 -2.39 -13.82 24.06
CA PRO A 189 -3.52 -14.63 23.59
C PRO A 189 -3.05 -15.88 22.85
N PHE A 190 -3.86 -16.93 22.86
CA PHE A 190 -3.52 -18.20 22.19
C PHE A 190 -3.28 -18.03 20.68
N ASP A 191 -3.96 -17.08 20.04
CA ASP A 191 -3.83 -16.79 18.61
C ASP A 191 -2.49 -16.11 18.23
N LEU A 192 -1.74 -15.62 19.23
CA LEU A 192 -0.47 -14.92 19.04
C LEU A 192 0.74 -15.69 19.62
N ARG A 193 0.53 -16.95 20.05
CA ARG A 193 1.57 -17.81 20.60
C ARG A 193 2.30 -18.61 19.53
#